data_d9d386fed0bd5f9028b3066ec3bbcab3
#
_entry.id   d9d386fed0bd5f9028b3066ec3bbcab3
#
_cell.length_a   1.000
_cell.length_b   1.000
_cell.length_c   1.000
_cell.angle_alpha   90.00
_cell.angle_beta   90.00
_cell.angle_gamma   90.00
#
_symmetry.space_group_name_H-M   'P 1'
#
loop_
_entity.id
_entity.type
_entity.pdbx_description
1 polymer ?
#
loop_
_entity_poly.entity_id
_entity_poly.type
_entity_poly.pdbx_seq_one_letter_code
_entity_poly.pdbx_strand_id
1 'polypeptide(L)'
;MTLDIDIAKYGLLQSVVDQKNYERSISRFREAEILLPTFEQLSDPSSIPEEILTKLEEIDPNEAHPLNLFRVHWYNSFQSARQTTLPEHIVLPKELTGVDAQIVLMFGNRFPMITAHKVLAAYSCFLPRVVSGQFNPDMHRAVWPSTGNYARGGIAISTLLQSRGVAVLPENMSKERFDWLDKWVLDPEDVIRTPGSESNVKEIYDACNELQKDETNFIFNQFSEYANHIGHYKVTGQALGHVFETMRIANPDLELKAIESASGSAGTLGAGDRLKDDFGAKIVAVEALECPTMLYNGYGEHNIQGIGDKHIPLIHNVMNTDIVAGISDEATDGLNLVFTTDSGKNYLKSEHGLADEFVNSLRHFGFSSICNICLLYTSDAADEGLGVDL
;
A
#
# COMPACT_ATOMS: atom_id res chain seq x y z
N MET A 1 29.23 -17.01 11.15
CA MET A 1 28.98 -15.75 11.86
C MET A 1 27.48 -15.55 11.81
N THR A 2 26.75 -15.97 12.84
CA THR A 2 25.30 -15.71 12.97
C THR A 2 25.17 -14.23 13.32
N LEU A 3 24.61 -13.44 12.39
CA LEU A 3 24.18 -12.08 12.71
C LEU A 3 23.06 -12.19 13.75
N ASP A 4 23.31 -11.71 14.95
CA ASP A 4 22.30 -11.59 16.00
C ASP A 4 21.41 -10.38 15.66
N ILE A 5 20.42 -10.62 14.78
CA ILE A 5 19.49 -9.59 14.35
C ILE A 5 18.43 -9.46 15.44
N ASP A 6 18.29 -8.27 16.00
CA ASP A 6 17.20 -7.95 16.92
C ASP A 6 15.88 -7.87 16.14
N ILE A 7 15.26 -9.06 15.96
CA ILE A 7 13.99 -9.20 15.25
C ILE A 7 12.85 -8.41 15.92
N ALA A 8 12.97 -8.13 17.22
CA ALA A 8 12.00 -7.34 17.96
C ALA A 8 11.93 -5.90 17.44
N LYS A 9 13.09 -5.32 17.11
CA LYS A 9 13.21 -3.96 16.59
C LYS A 9 12.46 -3.75 15.26
N TYR A 10 12.33 -4.80 14.45
CA TYR A 10 11.82 -4.73 13.08
C TYR A 10 10.41 -5.33 12.90
N GLY A 11 9.66 -5.54 13.99
CA GLY A 11 8.28 -6.03 13.91
C GLY A 11 8.13 -7.51 13.58
N LEU A 12 9.17 -8.32 13.79
CA LEU A 12 9.20 -9.73 13.40
C LEU A 12 9.00 -10.72 14.55
N LEU A 13 8.60 -10.25 15.74
CA LEU A 13 8.36 -11.16 16.88
C LEU A 13 7.18 -12.09 16.62
N GLN A 14 7.39 -13.37 16.86
CA GLN A 14 6.40 -14.45 16.77
C GLN A 14 5.95 -14.97 18.13
N SER A 15 6.41 -14.34 19.21
CA SER A 15 6.10 -14.73 20.59
C SER A 15 5.76 -13.50 21.42
N VAL A 16 5.00 -13.72 22.50
CA VAL A 16 4.72 -12.67 23.48
C VAL A 16 5.99 -12.38 24.28
N VAL A 17 6.42 -11.13 24.30
CA VAL A 17 7.63 -10.67 25.02
C VAL A 17 7.27 -9.90 26.29
N ASP A 18 6.06 -9.35 26.36
CA ASP A 18 5.50 -8.76 27.58
C ASP A 18 4.08 -9.31 27.80
N GLN A 19 4.00 -10.27 28.69
CA GLN A 19 2.75 -10.95 28.99
C GLN A 19 1.69 -10.01 29.59
N LYS A 20 2.11 -9.04 30.40
CA LYS A 20 1.21 -8.09 31.05
C LYS A 20 0.58 -7.15 30.00
N ASN A 21 1.38 -6.62 29.10
CA ASN A 21 0.89 -5.76 28.02
C ASN A 21 -0.02 -6.54 27.07
N TYR A 22 0.34 -7.78 26.73
CA TYR A 22 -0.49 -8.66 25.92
C TYR A 22 -1.88 -8.89 26.56
N GLU A 23 -1.92 -9.31 27.81
CA GLU A 23 -3.17 -9.56 28.55
C GLU A 23 -4.04 -8.29 28.64
N ARG A 24 -3.41 -7.14 28.85
CA ARG A 24 -4.06 -5.84 28.87
C ARG A 24 -4.73 -5.53 27.53
N SER A 25 -4.01 -5.69 26.44
CA SER A 25 -4.54 -5.45 25.08
C SER A 25 -5.70 -6.39 24.76
N ILE A 26 -5.59 -7.68 25.10
CA ILE A 26 -6.66 -8.67 24.88
C ILE A 26 -7.90 -8.36 25.72
N SER A 27 -7.73 -7.96 27.00
CA SER A 27 -8.87 -7.55 27.84
C SER A 27 -9.61 -6.38 27.23
N ARG A 28 -8.87 -5.34 26.82
CA ARG A 28 -9.42 -4.15 26.18
C ARG A 28 -10.20 -4.47 24.90
N PHE A 29 -9.63 -5.32 24.04
CA PHE A 29 -10.31 -5.71 22.79
C PHE A 29 -11.59 -6.52 23.05
N ARG A 30 -11.58 -7.39 24.08
CA ARG A 30 -12.80 -8.12 24.48
C ARG A 30 -13.87 -7.19 25.05
N GLU A 31 -13.50 -6.22 25.89
CA GLU A 31 -14.42 -5.23 26.47
C GLU A 31 -15.03 -4.33 25.39
N ALA A 32 -14.26 -4.03 24.33
CA ALA A 32 -14.68 -3.21 23.20
C ALA A 32 -15.28 -3.99 22.02
N GLU A 33 -15.43 -5.32 22.17
CA GLU A 33 -15.90 -6.23 21.11
C GLU A 33 -15.10 -6.13 19.79
N ILE A 34 -13.79 -5.81 19.90
CA ILE A 34 -12.89 -5.71 18.75
C ILE A 34 -12.38 -7.11 18.39
N LEU A 35 -12.65 -7.53 17.16
CA LEU A 35 -12.12 -8.75 16.56
C LEU A 35 -10.99 -8.40 15.59
N LEU A 36 -9.92 -9.18 15.62
CA LEU A 36 -8.74 -8.98 14.78
C LEU A 36 -8.73 -10.02 13.66
N PRO A 37 -8.83 -9.62 12.38
CA PRO A 37 -8.67 -10.55 11.28
C PRO A 37 -7.23 -11.10 11.24
N THR A 38 -7.10 -12.39 10.92
CA THR A 38 -5.80 -13.00 10.64
C THR A 38 -5.32 -12.62 9.24
N PHE A 39 -4.03 -12.75 8.98
CA PHE A 39 -3.50 -12.54 7.61
C PHE A 39 -4.04 -13.59 6.62
N GLU A 40 -4.38 -14.79 7.08
CA GLU A 40 -5.07 -15.78 6.25
C GLU A 40 -6.45 -15.27 5.82
N GLN A 41 -7.24 -14.72 6.75
CA GLN A 41 -8.55 -14.13 6.43
C GLN A 41 -8.46 -12.91 5.50
N LEU A 42 -7.39 -12.10 5.62
CA LEU A 42 -7.17 -10.99 4.70
C LEU A 42 -6.65 -11.44 3.32
N SER A 43 -5.96 -12.57 3.26
CA SER A 43 -5.47 -13.18 2.01
C SER A 43 -6.58 -13.92 1.25
N ASP A 44 -7.46 -14.60 2.01
CA ASP A 44 -8.63 -15.31 1.52
C ASP A 44 -9.87 -14.90 2.34
N PRO A 45 -10.56 -13.83 1.96
CA PRO A 45 -11.75 -13.35 2.68
C PRO A 45 -12.93 -14.30 2.67
N SER A 46 -12.92 -15.36 1.86
CA SER A 46 -13.94 -16.41 1.92
C SER A 46 -13.90 -17.20 3.23
N SER A 47 -12.77 -17.14 3.95
CA SER A 47 -12.57 -17.75 5.26
C SER A 47 -13.08 -16.89 6.44
N ILE A 48 -13.54 -15.66 6.18
CA ILE A 48 -14.14 -14.80 7.20
C ILE A 48 -15.50 -15.39 7.63
N PRO A 49 -15.77 -15.51 8.94
CA PRO A 49 -17.05 -16.04 9.42
C PRO A 49 -18.26 -15.30 8.85
N GLU A 50 -19.29 -16.04 8.43
CA GLU A 50 -20.51 -15.51 7.82
C GLU A 50 -21.23 -14.48 8.71
N GLU A 51 -21.17 -14.66 10.03
CA GLU A 51 -21.73 -13.70 10.99
C GLU A 51 -21.05 -12.32 10.94
N ILE A 52 -19.76 -12.26 10.64
CA ILE A 52 -19.01 -11.02 10.46
C ILE A 52 -19.38 -10.39 9.12
N LEU A 53 -19.43 -11.20 8.04
CA LEU A 53 -19.80 -10.74 6.71
C LEU A 53 -21.21 -10.13 6.67
N THR A 54 -22.16 -10.76 7.35
CA THR A 54 -23.53 -10.24 7.47
C THR A 54 -23.58 -8.88 8.21
N LYS A 55 -22.84 -8.74 9.30
CA LYS A 55 -22.75 -7.46 10.01
C LYS A 55 -22.10 -6.36 9.16
N LEU A 56 -21.09 -6.72 8.38
CA LEU A 56 -20.42 -5.76 7.50
C LEU A 56 -21.35 -5.17 6.43
N GLU A 57 -22.40 -5.87 6.00
CA GLU A 57 -23.37 -5.33 5.02
C GLU A 57 -24.05 -4.04 5.47
N GLU A 58 -24.20 -3.84 6.78
CA GLU A 58 -24.84 -2.67 7.38
C GLU A 58 -23.86 -1.55 7.75
N ILE A 59 -22.53 -1.79 7.59
CA ILE A 59 -21.48 -0.87 8.02
C ILE A 59 -20.88 -0.17 6.81
N ASP A 60 -20.83 1.18 6.84
CA ASP A 60 -20.12 1.96 5.81
C ASP A 60 -18.61 1.60 5.85
N PRO A 61 -18.00 1.22 4.71
CA PRO A 61 -16.58 0.95 4.63
C PRO A 61 -15.67 2.11 5.08
N ASN A 62 -16.17 3.34 5.09
CA ASN A 62 -15.42 4.54 5.42
C ASN A 62 -15.71 5.07 6.84
N GLU A 63 -16.52 4.38 7.64
CA GLU A 63 -16.73 4.78 9.03
C GLU A 63 -15.73 4.14 9.99
N ALA A 64 -15.57 4.75 11.17
CA ALA A 64 -14.67 4.28 12.22
C ALA A 64 -15.31 3.11 13.00
N HIS A 65 -15.54 1.98 12.34
CA HIS A 65 -16.12 0.78 12.94
C HIS A 65 -15.11 -0.37 12.96
N PRO A 66 -14.88 -1.06 14.12
CA PRO A 66 -13.85 -2.10 14.27
C PRO A 66 -13.96 -3.24 13.25
N LEU A 67 -15.17 -3.62 12.83
CA LEU A 67 -15.35 -4.66 11.82
C LEU A 67 -14.79 -4.29 10.44
N ASN A 68 -14.55 -3.00 10.16
CA ASN A 68 -13.87 -2.58 8.93
C ASN A 68 -12.41 -3.08 8.84
N LEU A 69 -11.83 -3.60 9.92
CA LEU A 69 -10.57 -4.34 9.87
C LEU A 69 -10.66 -5.56 8.95
N PHE A 70 -11.81 -6.23 8.89
CA PHE A 70 -12.06 -7.37 8.00
C PHE A 70 -12.21 -7.00 6.52
N ARG A 71 -12.18 -5.71 6.19
CA ARG A 71 -12.13 -5.20 4.80
C ARG A 71 -10.72 -4.73 4.39
N VAL A 72 -9.69 -4.96 5.21
CA VAL A 72 -8.31 -4.58 4.89
C VAL A 72 -7.68 -5.60 3.94
N HIS A 73 -8.31 -5.79 2.77
CA HIS A 73 -7.91 -6.75 1.73
C HIS A 73 -8.29 -6.25 0.32
N TRP A 74 -7.86 -6.96 -0.72
CA TRP A 74 -8.05 -6.60 -2.14
C TRP A 74 -9.43 -6.96 -2.71
N TYR A 75 -10.24 -7.74 -2.02
CA TYR A 75 -11.50 -8.28 -2.53
C TYR A 75 -12.72 -7.39 -2.26
N ASN A 76 -12.53 -6.09 -2.07
CA ASN A 76 -13.63 -5.14 -1.91
C ASN A 76 -14.13 -4.62 -3.26
N SER A 77 -15.38 -4.14 -3.27
CA SER A 77 -16.03 -3.51 -4.42
C SER A 77 -16.82 -2.28 -4.00
N PHE A 78 -16.97 -1.30 -4.90
CA PHE A 78 -17.92 -0.20 -4.70
C PHE A 78 -19.37 -0.60 -5.01
N GLN A 79 -19.57 -1.76 -5.63
CA GLN A 79 -20.88 -2.25 -6.05
C GLN A 79 -21.48 -3.26 -5.06
N SER A 80 -20.72 -3.72 -4.09
CA SER A 80 -21.14 -4.74 -3.13
C SER A 80 -20.61 -4.43 -1.73
N ALA A 81 -21.46 -4.60 -0.74
CA ALA A 81 -21.06 -4.54 0.67
C ALA A 81 -20.27 -5.79 1.10
N ARG A 82 -20.41 -6.89 0.36
CA ARG A 82 -19.63 -8.12 0.54
C ARG A 82 -18.39 -8.13 -0.33
N GLN A 83 -17.40 -8.91 0.08
CA GLN A 83 -16.21 -9.19 -0.73
C GLN A 83 -16.60 -9.84 -2.07
N THR A 84 -15.82 -9.54 -3.08
CA THR A 84 -15.90 -10.21 -4.39
C THR A 84 -15.18 -11.56 -4.36
N THR A 85 -15.52 -12.45 -5.28
CA THR A 85 -14.83 -13.73 -5.44
C THR A 85 -13.43 -13.59 -6.03
N LEU A 86 -13.19 -12.48 -6.74
CA LEU A 86 -11.91 -12.13 -7.34
C LEU A 86 -11.65 -10.64 -7.12
N PRO A 87 -10.41 -10.21 -6.83
CA PRO A 87 -10.07 -8.80 -6.72
C PRO A 87 -10.49 -8.00 -7.96
N GLU A 88 -11.07 -6.82 -7.76
CA GLU A 88 -11.39 -5.94 -8.88
C GLU A 88 -10.12 -5.46 -9.58
N HIS A 89 -10.08 -5.65 -10.90
CA HIS A 89 -8.97 -5.28 -11.75
C HIS A 89 -9.46 -4.93 -13.16
N ILE A 90 -8.58 -4.34 -13.95
CA ILE A 90 -8.77 -4.23 -15.40
C ILE A 90 -7.55 -4.81 -16.12
N VAL A 91 -7.79 -5.25 -17.34
CA VAL A 91 -6.72 -5.61 -18.28
C VAL A 91 -6.63 -4.49 -19.32
N LEU A 92 -5.46 -3.90 -19.47
CA LEU A 92 -5.26 -2.85 -20.48
C LEU A 92 -5.29 -3.50 -21.87
N PRO A 93 -6.11 -2.96 -22.79
CA PRO A 93 -6.19 -3.51 -24.13
C PRO A 93 -4.97 -3.14 -24.98
N LYS A 94 -4.59 -4.02 -25.91
CA LYS A 94 -3.47 -3.82 -26.83
C LYS A 94 -3.60 -2.53 -27.67
N GLU A 95 -4.83 -2.13 -27.98
CA GLU A 95 -5.13 -0.88 -28.70
C GLU A 95 -4.65 0.36 -27.94
N LEU A 96 -4.59 0.27 -26.61
CA LEU A 96 -4.08 1.32 -25.73
C LEU A 96 -2.57 1.20 -25.54
N THR A 97 -2.07 0.00 -25.28
CA THR A 97 -0.68 -0.22 -24.86
C THR A 97 0.30 -0.40 -26.03
N GLY A 98 -0.20 -0.86 -27.19
CA GLY A 98 0.64 -1.28 -28.31
C GLY A 98 1.41 -2.57 -28.09
N VAL A 99 1.35 -3.14 -26.88
CA VAL A 99 2.11 -4.31 -26.46
C VAL A 99 1.28 -5.59 -26.59
N ASP A 100 1.89 -6.68 -27.07
CA ASP A 100 1.23 -7.99 -27.21
C ASP A 100 1.33 -8.80 -25.90
N ALA A 101 0.81 -8.20 -24.82
CA ALA A 101 0.77 -8.80 -23.49
C ALA A 101 -0.50 -8.39 -22.74
N GLN A 102 -0.86 -9.15 -21.71
CA GLN A 102 -1.96 -8.81 -20.82
C GLN A 102 -1.41 -8.02 -19.61
N ILE A 103 -1.68 -6.73 -19.57
CA ILE A 103 -1.28 -5.84 -18.50
C ILE A 103 -2.43 -5.68 -17.53
N VAL A 104 -2.27 -6.21 -16.33
CA VAL A 104 -3.31 -6.25 -15.30
C VAL A 104 -3.10 -5.17 -14.25
N LEU A 105 -4.12 -4.36 -14.02
CA LEU A 105 -4.10 -3.30 -13.01
C LEU A 105 -5.15 -3.57 -11.93
N MET A 106 -4.70 -3.67 -10.68
CA MET A 106 -5.56 -3.85 -9.52
C MET A 106 -6.07 -2.51 -8.97
N PHE A 107 -7.32 -2.47 -8.52
CA PHE A 107 -7.91 -1.26 -7.93
C PHE A 107 -7.57 -1.08 -6.45
N GLY A 108 -6.45 -0.41 -6.14
CA GLY A 108 -6.05 -0.11 -4.76
C GLY A 108 -7.00 0.83 -4.00
N ASN A 109 -7.86 1.57 -4.69
CA ASN A 109 -8.86 2.46 -4.08
C ASN A 109 -10.11 1.72 -3.55
N ARG A 110 -10.14 0.39 -3.63
CA ARG A 110 -11.18 -0.44 -3.00
C ARG A 110 -10.94 -0.68 -1.51
N PHE A 111 -9.78 -0.33 -1.01
CA PHE A 111 -9.50 -0.43 0.42
C PHE A 111 -10.35 0.56 1.23
N PRO A 112 -10.78 0.16 2.44
CA PRO A 112 -11.69 0.96 3.27
C PRO A 112 -11.01 2.20 3.85
N MET A 113 -11.82 3.13 4.34
CA MET A 113 -11.45 4.30 5.16
C MET A 113 -10.61 5.36 4.44
N ILE A 114 -9.52 4.97 3.80
CA ILE A 114 -8.57 5.90 3.15
C ILE A 114 -8.50 5.74 1.63
N THR A 115 -9.25 4.80 1.06
CA THR A 115 -9.26 4.46 -0.38
C THR A 115 -7.84 4.21 -0.94
N ALA A 116 -6.99 3.55 -0.13
CA ALA A 116 -5.62 3.20 -0.51
C ALA A 116 -5.13 1.97 0.27
N HIS A 117 -4.33 1.13 -0.37
CA HIS A 117 -3.79 -0.11 0.24
C HIS A 117 -2.86 0.15 1.44
N LYS A 118 -2.46 1.39 1.71
CA LYS A 118 -1.61 1.75 2.87
C LYS A 118 -2.27 1.43 4.23
N VAL A 119 -3.58 1.24 4.28
CA VAL A 119 -4.23 0.73 5.50
C VAL A 119 -3.80 -0.71 5.82
N LEU A 120 -3.52 -1.54 4.81
CA LEU A 120 -2.94 -2.87 4.99
C LEU A 120 -1.52 -2.79 5.56
N ALA A 121 -0.68 -1.91 5.01
CA ALA A 121 0.66 -1.68 5.54
C ALA A 121 0.61 -1.27 7.03
N ALA A 122 -0.30 -0.35 7.39
CA ALA A 122 -0.47 0.10 8.77
C ALA A 122 -0.95 -1.03 9.69
N TYR A 123 -1.95 -1.80 9.27
CA TYR A 123 -2.43 -2.96 10.03
C TYR A 123 -1.32 -4.00 10.24
N SER A 124 -0.55 -4.28 9.18
CA SER A 124 0.55 -5.24 9.23
C SER A 124 1.67 -4.84 10.17
N CYS A 125 1.97 -3.54 10.27
CA CYS A 125 2.97 -3.04 11.23
C CYS A 125 2.43 -3.04 12.67
N PHE A 126 1.17 -2.66 12.86
CA PHE A 126 0.60 -2.44 14.18
C PHE A 126 0.26 -3.73 14.91
N LEU A 127 -0.43 -4.66 14.23
CA LEU A 127 -0.95 -5.87 14.85
C LEU A 127 0.14 -6.73 15.53
N PRO A 128 1.28 -7.05 14.90
CA PRO A 128 2.33 -7.85 15.56
C PRO A 128 2.87 -7.20 16.83
N ARG A 129 2.97 -5.88 16.88
CA ARG A 129 3.44 -5.14 18.06
C ARG A 129 2.46 -5.24 19.23
N VAL A 130 1.17 -5.19 18.94
CA VAL A 130 0.11 -5.35 19.97
C VAL A 130 0.06 -6.78 20.49
N VAL A 131 -0.01 -7.78 19.58
CA VAL A 131 -0.17 -9.20 20.00
C VAL A 131 1.10 -9.82 20.57
N SER A 132 2.25 -9.19 20.38
CA SER A 132 3.50 -9.58 21.08
C SER A 132 3.67 -8.89 22.45
N GLY A 133 2.81 -7.92 22.78
CA GLY A 133 2.92 -7.13 24.01
C GLY A 133 3.96 -6.00 23.93
N GLN A 134 4.56 -5.75 22.75
CA GLN A 134 5.48 -4.61 22.58
C GLN A 134 4.75 -3.27 22.64
N PHE A 135 3.52 -3.22 22.16
CA PHE A 135 2.68 -2.01 22.21
C PHE A 135 1.57 -2.20 23.24
N ASN A 136 1.42 -1.22 24.12
CA ASN A 136 0.33 -1.14 25.09
C ASN A 136 -0.59 0.04 24.74
N PRO A 137 -1.85 -0.20 24.31
CA PRO A 137 -2.78 0.84 23.86
C PRO A 137 -3.19 1.84 24.96
N ASP A 138 -2.98 1.52 26.24
CA ASP A 138 -3.28 2.44 27.36
C ASP A 138 -2.13 3.39 27.68
N MET A 139 -0.90 3.07 27.25
CA MET A 139 0.30 3.84 27.57
C MET A 139 0.91 4.50 26.34
N HIS A 140 0.96 3.76 25.22
CA HIS A 140 1.67 4.19 24.03
C HIS A 140 0.77 4.97 23.06
N ARG A 141 1.37 5.93 22.39
CA ARG A 141 0.82 6.58 21.21
C ARG A 141 1.47 5.99 19.97
N ALA A 142 0.66 5.54 19.02
CA ALA A 142 1.14 5.01 17.75
C ALA A 142 1.49 6.16 16.80
N VAL A 143 2.78 6.42 16.58
CA VAL A 143 3.27 7.51 15.74
C VAL A 143 3.49 7.01 14.31
N TRP A 144 2.85 7.67 13.35
CA TRP A 144 2.79 7.28 11.94
C TRP A 144 3.47 8.33 11.05
N PRO A 145 4.79 8.22 10.82
CA PRO A 145 5.52 9.12 9.93
C PRO A 145 5.22 8.79 8.46
N SER A 146 4.81 9.81 7.68
CA SER A 146 4.52 9.63 6.25
C SER A 146 4.27 10.96 5.57
N THR A 147 4.38 10.97 4.25
CA THR A 147 3.91 12.08 3.40
C THR A 147 2.40 12.03 3.11
N GLY A 148 1.65 11.05 3.64
CA GLY A 148 0.19 11.06 3.45
C GLY A 148 -0.53 9.75 3.76
N ASN A 149 -0.66 8.85 2.79
CA ASN A 149 -1.57 7.69 2.89
C ASN A 149 -1.21 6.70 4.02
N TYR A 150 0.08 6.53 4.33
CA TYR A 150 0.44 5.65 5.44
C TYR A 150 0.08 6.27 6.80
N ALA A 151 0.27 7.59 7.00
CA ALA A 151 -0.19 8.26 8.22
C ALA A 151 -1.71 8.16 8.39
N ARG A 152 -2.49 8.40 7.31
CA ARG A 152 -3.95 8.19 7.32
C ARG A 152 -4.31 6.74 7.66
N GLY A 153 -3.64 5.77 7.03
CA GLY A 153 -3.82 4.34 7.34
C GLY A 153 -3.54 4.02 8.80
N GLY A 154 -2.46 4.56 9.35
CA GLY A 154 -2.08 4.40 10.75
C GLY A 154 -3.10 5.00 11.72
N ILE A 155 -3.57 6.22 11.45
CA ILE A 155 -4.65 6.85 12.23
C ILE A 155 -5.92 6.01 12.16
N ALA A 156 -6.34 5.56 10.97
CA ALA A 156 -7.52 4.70 10.82
C ALA A 156 -7.41 3.43 11.68
N ILE A 157 -6.30 2.69 11.55
CA ILE A 157 -6.06 1.47 12.33
C ILE A 157 -6.00 1.76 13.83
N SER A 158 -5.31 2.83 14.24
CA SER A 158 -5.25 3.24 15.65
C SER A 158 -6.65 3.50 16.21
N THR A 159 -7.50 4.22 15.45
CA THR A 159 -8.87 4.55 15.86
C THR A 159 -9.73 3.29 15.98
N LEU A 160 -9.67 2.38 15.00
CA LEU A 160 -10.44 1.12 15.03
C LEU A 160 -10.02 0.22 16.20
N LEU A 161 -8.75 0.26 16.60
CA LEU A 161 -8.20 -0.48 17.73
C LEU A 161 -8.25 0.30 19.05
N GLN A 162 -8.97 1.44 19.06
CA GLN A 162 -9.12 2.33 20.21
C GLN A 162 -7.78 2.72 20.84
N SER A 163 -6.78 2.92 20.03
CA SER A 163 -5.44 3.38 20.44
C SER A 163 -5.23 4.84 20.00
N ARG A 164 -4.46 5.60 20.75
CA ARG A 164 -4.11 6.95 20.33
C ARG A 164 -3.10 6.92 19.19
N GLY A 165 -3.47 7.48 18.03
CA GLY A 165 -2.62 7.60 16.85
C GLY A 165 -2.13 9.03 16.69
N VAL A 166 -0.86 9.20 16.29
CA VAL A 166 -0.23 10.50 16.00
C VAL A 166 0.28 10.47 14.56
N ALA A 167 -0.19 11.39 13.72
CA ALA A 167 0.27 11.56 12.36
C ALA A 167 1.43 12.58 12.30
N VAL A 168 2.53 12.24 11.63
CA VAL A 168 3.65 13.16 11.37
C VAL A 168 3.82 13.29 9.86
N LEU A 169 3.54 14.48 9.32
CA LEU A 169 3.55 14.72 7.88
C LEU A 169 3.90 16.17 7.51
N PRO A 170 4.40 16.42 6.27
CA PRO A 170 4.73 17.77 5.83
C PRO A 170 3.51 18.69 5.77
N GLU A 171 3.72 19.96 6.07
CA GLU A 171 2.65 20.96 6.13
C GLU A 171 2.03 21.31 4.77
N ASN A 172 2.78 21.14 3.67
CA ASN A 172 2.32 21.45 2.31
C ASN A 172 1.61 20.28 1.61
N MET A 173 1.16 19.29 2.37
CA MET A 173 0.32 18.23 1.82
C MET A 173 -1.08 18.74 1.48
N SER A 174 -1.82 17.98 0.64
CA SER A 174 -3.15 18.40 0.18
C SER A 174 -4.12 18.67 1.34
N LYS A 175 -4.96 19.70 1.17
CA LYS A 175 -6.01 20.05 2.16
C LYS A 175 -6.92 18.87 2.46
N GLU A 176 -7.26 18.04 1.47
CA GLU A 176 -8.09 16.86 1.64
C GLU A 176 -7.52 15.87 2.66
N ARG A 177 -6.18 15.68 2.67
CA ARG A 177 -5.51 14.80 3.64
C ARG A 177 -5.65 15.33 5.06
N PHE A 178 -5.48 16.64 5.26
CA PHE A 178 -5.67 17.26 6.57
C PHE A 178 -7.12 17.26 7.02
N ASP A 179 -8.07 17.59 6.14
CA ASP A 179 -9.51 17.54 6.44
C ASP A 179 -9.95 16.12 6.85
N TRP A 180 -9.32 15.08 6.28
CA TRP A 180 -9.55 13.71 6.66
C TRP A 180 -8.95 13.40 8.05
N LEU A 181 -7.69 13.79 8.29
CA LEU A 181 -7.00 13.58 9.57
C LEU A 181 -7.76 14.27 10.72
N ASP A 182 -8.18 15.52 10.53
CA ASP A 182 -8.93 16.31 11.54
C ASP A 182 -10.25 15.62 11.97
N LYS A 183 -10.82 14.76 11.12
CA LYS A 183 -12.02 13.98 11.44
C LYS A 183 -11.72 12.67 12.19
N TRP A 184 -10.51 12.13 12.03
CA TRP A 184 -10.16 10.80 12.50
C TRP A 184 -9.26 10.80 13.74
N VAL A 185 -8.48 11.83 13.98
CA VAL A 185 -7.65 11.95 15.19
C VAL A 185 -8.53 12.22 16.41
N LEU A 186 -8.11 11.72 17.57
CA LEU A 186 -8.80 11.98 18.84
C LEU A 186 -8.52 13.40 19.36
N ASP A 187 -7.35 13.92 19.08
CA ASP A 187 -6.86 15.22 19.52
C ASP A 187 -6.22 15.94 18.32
N PRO A 188 -6.60 17.19 18.01
CA PRO A 188 -5.97 17.95 16.93
C PRO A 188 -4.44 18.09 17.06
N GLU A 189 -3.90 18.02 18.28
CA GLU A 189 -2.45 18.04 18.54
C GLU A 189 -1.75 16.76 18.09
N ASP A 190 -2.49 15.69 17.78
CA ASP A 190 -1.95 14.44 17.22
C ASP A 190 -1.65 14.54 15.72
N VAL A 191 -1.86 15.71 15.09
CA VAL A 191 -1.43 15.99 13.71
C VAL A 191 -0.21 16.92 13.75
N ILE A 192 0.98 16.32 13.75
CA ILE A 192 2.25 17.04 13.77
C ILE A 192 2.67 17.39 12.35
N ARG A 193 2.77 18.68 12.06
CA ARG A 193 3.17 19.21 10.76
C ARG A 193 4.65 19.53 10.75
N THR A 194 5.38 18.94 9.79
CA THR A 194 6.80 19.25 9.56
C THR A 194 6.95 20.22 8.40
N PRO A 195 8.02 21.03 8.34
CA PRO A 195 8.27 21.90 7.19
C PRO A 195 8.41 21.11 5.89
N GLY A 196 7.89 21.66 4.78
CA GLY A 196 8.13 21.16 3.43
C GLY A 196 6.96 20.41 2.79
N SER A 197 7.28 19.57 1.80
CA SER A 197 6.37 18.87 0.91
C SER A 197 6.65 17.36 0.85
N GLU A 198 6.17 16.66 -0.17
CA GLU A 198 6.30 15.19 -0.37
C GLU A 198 7.75 14.70 -0.21
N SER A 199 8.73 15.48 -0.69
CA SER A 199 10.15 15.11 -0.67
C SER A 199 10.88 15.38 0.67
N ASN A 200 10.23 16.05 1.64
CA ASN A 200 10.84 16.45 2.90
C ASN A 200 10.76 15.36 3.97
N VAL A 201 11.27 14.18 3.65
CA VAL A 201 11.26 13.01 4.54
C VAL A 201 12.21 13.19 5.73
N LYS A 202 13.31 13.95 5.55
CA LYS A 202 14.27 14.22 6.64
C LYS A 202 13.62 14.94 7.82
N GLU A 203 12.82 15.94 7.57
CA GLU A 203 12.11 16.73 8.60
C GLU A 203 11.14 15.85 9.39
N ILE A 204 10.51 14.85 8.72
CA ILE A 204 9.69 13.83 9.37
C ILE A 204 10.54 12.96 10.29
N TYR A 205 11.71 12.49 9.84
CA TYR A 205 12.63 11.72 10.68
C TYR A 205 13.15 12.50 11.88
N ASP A 206 13.50 13.78 11.69
CA ASP A 206 13.95 14.64 12.79
C ASP A 206 12.84 14.79 13.85
N ALA A 207 11.59 15.01 13.43
CA ALA A 207 10.44 15.06 14.34
C ALA A 207 10.23 13.72 15.08
N CYS A 208 10.36 12.59 14.39
CA CYS A 208 10.25 11.26 15.01
C CYS A 208 11.37 11.00 16.01
N ASN A 209 12.60 11.44 15.73
CA ASN A 209 13.72 11.30 16.65
C ASN A 209 13.50 12.11 17.95
N GLU A 210 12.85 13.28 17.87
CA GLU A 210 12.45 14.04 19.07
C GLU A 210 11.32 13.33 19.82
N LEU A 211 10.28 12.85 19.11
CA LEU A 211 9.16 12.16 19.72
C LEU A 211 9.61 10.86 20.44
N GLN A 212 10.58 10.15 19.90
CA GLN A 212 11.08 8.87 20.45
C GLN A 212 11.80 9.06 21.81
N LYS A 213 12.17 10.27 22.19
CA LYS A 213 12.72 10.55 23.54
C LYS A 213 11.68 10.37 24.65
N ASP A 214 10.40 10.45 24.33
CA ASP A 214 9.29 10.09 25.20
C ASP A 214 8.90 8.63 24.90
N GLU A 215 9.14 7.74 25.88
CA GLU A 215 8.90 6.31 25.78
C GLU A 215 7.41 5.94 25.52
N THR A 216 6.50 6.89 25.73
CA THR A 216 5.08 6.70 25.37
C THR A 216 4.85 6.76 23.84
N ASN A 217 5.78 7.29 23.07
CA ASN A 217 5.69 7.34 21.61
C ASN A 217 6.31 6.09 20.97
N PHE A 218 5.49 5.31 20.30
CA PHE A 218 5.93 4.15 19.54
C PHE A 218 5.92 4.48 18.04
N ILE A 219 7.12 4.56 17.44
CA ILE A 219 7.26 4.99 16.04
C ILE A 219 7.08 3.79 15.11
N PHE A 220 6.03 3.84 14.28
CA PHE A 220 5.77 2.85 13.23
C PHE A 220 6.37 3.33 11.90
N ASN A 221 7.65 3.08 11.69
CA ASN A 221 8.34 3.49 10.48
C ASN A 221 8.17 2.45 9.37
N GLN A 222 7.35 2.76 8.35
CA GLN A 222 7.08 1.84 7.23
C GLN A 222 8.32 1.40 6.44
N PHE A 223 9.41 2.14 6.52
CA PHE A 223 10.66 1.85 5.81
C PHE A 223 11.56 0.84 6.53
N SER A 224 11.27 0.54 7.80
CA SER A 224 12.04 -0.40 8.63
C SER A 224 11.20 -1.49 9.30
N GLU A 225 9.87 -1.43 9.24
CA GLU A 225 8.98 -2.47 9.73
C GLU A 225 8.83 -3.58 8.71
N TYR A 226 9.51 -4.71 8.89
CA TYR A 226 9.41 -5.87 7.98
C TYR A 226 8.00 -6.46 7.90
N ALA A 227 7.18 -6.23 8.90
CA ALA A 227 5.77 -6.63 8.86
C ALA A 227 4.98 -5.95 7.72
N ASN A 228 5.39 -4.74 7.27
CA ASN A 228 4.87 -4.10 6.06
C ASN A 228 5.12 -4.98 4.82
N HIS A 229 6.36 -5.44 4.63
CA HIS A 229 6.73 -6.34 3.54
C HIS A 229 5.97 -7.68 3.61
N ILE A 230 5.93 -8.30 4.80
CA ILE A 230 5.26 -9.59 5.02
C ILE A 230 3.74 -9.48 4.77
N GLY A 231 3.10 -8.38 5.18
CA GLY A 231 1.70 -8.12 4.91
C GLY A 231 1.40 -8.08 3.41
N HIS A 232 2.24 -7.41 2.62
CA HIS A 232 2.10 -7.40 1.17
C HIS A 232 2.45 -8.74 0.52
N TYR A 233 3.49 -9.44 1.02
CA TYR A 233 3.81 -10.80 0.57
C TYR A 233 2.60 -11.74 0.72
N LYS A 234 1.96 -11.73 1.91
CA LYS A 234 0.83 -12.63 2.20
C LYS A 234 -0.47 -12.18 1.53
N VAL A 235 -0.85 -10.92 1.68
CA VAL A 235 -2.19 -10.46 1.30
C VAL A 235 -2.21 -9.97 -0.16
N THR A 236 -1.30 -9.07 -0.52
CA THR A 236 -1.27 -8.51 -1.88
C THR A 236 -0.77 -9.55 -2.89
N GLY A 237 0.30 -10.27 -2.56
CA GLY A 237 0.84 -11.31 -3.44
C GLY A 237 -0.17 -12.44 -3.69
N GLN A 238 -0.90 -12.87 -2.65
CA GLN A 238 -1.96 -13.87 -2.81
C GLN A 238 -3.09 -13.36 -3.71
N ALA A 239 -3.52 -12.11 -3.54
CA ALA A 239 -4.59 -11.52 -4.35
C ALA A 239 -4.20 -11.39 -5.83
N LEU A 240 -2.97 -10.95 -6.13
CA LEU A 240 -2.42 -10.89 -7.48
C LEU A 240 -2.29 -12.28 -8.10
N GLY A 241 -1.76 -13.24 -7.34
CA GLY A 241 -1.66 -14.65 -7.76
C GLY A 241 -3.02 -15.25 -8.11
N HIS A 242 -4.06 -14.95 -7.32
CA HIS A 242 -5.43 -15.43 -7.59
C HIS A 242 -6.00 -14.86 -8.89
N VAL A 243 -5.75 -13.59 -9.20
CA VAL A 243 -6.13 -13.00 -10.50
C VAL A 243 -5.42 -13.72 -11.63
N PHE A 244 -4.10 -13.89 -11.53
CA PHE A 244 -3.32 -14.58 -12.55
C PHE A 244 -3.77 -16.04 -12.76
N GLU A 245 -3.96 -16.81 -11.70
CA GLU A 245 -4.45 -18.20 -11.80
C GLU A 245 -5.83 -18.27 -12.44
N THR A 246 -6.72 -17.32 -12.12
CA THR A 246 -8.04 -17.23 -12.75
C THR A 246 -7.93 -16.97 -14.26
N MET A 247 -7.01 -16.09 -14.68
CA MET A 247 -6.75 -15.83 -16.10
C MET A 247 -6.19 -17.08 -16.81
N ARG A 248 -5.36 -17.87 -16.13
CA ARG A 248 -4.82 -19.14 -16.66
C ARG A 248 -5.88 -20.21 -16.87
N ILE A 249 -7.01 -20.15 -16.20
CA ILE A 249 -8.13 -21.07 -16.48
C ILE A 249 -8.62 -20.88 -17.92
N ALA A 250 -8.69 -19.63 -18.39
CA ALA A 250 -9.10 -19.31 -19.75
C ALA A 250 -7.97 -19.47 -20.79
N ASN A 251 -6.73 -19.25 -20.38
CA ASN A 251 -5.54 -19.40 -21.23
C ASN A 251 -4.41 -20.12 -20.44
N PRO A 252 -4.35 -21.47 -20.54
CA PRO A 252 -3.37 -22.27 -19.78
C PRO A 252 -1.90 -22.00 -20.09
N ASP A 253 -1.60 -21.43 -21.24
CA ASP A 253 -0.23 -21.11 -21.70
C ASP A 253 0.24 -19.75 -21.18
N LEU A 254 -0.60 -19.03 -20.42
CA LEU A 254 -0.24 -17.74 -19.87
C LEU A 254 0.88 -17.88 -18.84
N GLU A 255 1.92 -17.06 -18.97
CA GLU A 255 3.00 -16.97 -18.02
C GLU A 255 3.00 -15.59 -17.35
N LEU A 256 3.22 -15.53 -16.02
CA LEU A 256 3.41 -14.29 -15.31
C LEU A 256 4.87 -13.84 -15.47
N LYS A 257 5.10 -12.86 -16.32
CA LYS A 257 6.46 -12.42 -16.66
C LYS A 257 7.05 -11.49 -15.60
N ALA A 258 6.26 -10.50 -15.15
CA ALA A 258 6.74 -9.50 -14.20
C ALA A 258 5.63 -8.95 -13.32
N ILE A 259 6.05 -8.37 -12.21
CA ILE A 259 5.27 -7.44 -11.39
C ILE A 259 6.02 -6.10 -11.33
N GLU A 260 5.30 -5.04 -11.58
CA GLU A 260 5.82 -3.67 -11.52
C GLU A 260 5.21 -2.94 -10.31
N SER A 261 6.06 -2.27 -9.56
CA SER A 261 5.63 -1.51 -8.39
C SER A 261 6.41 -0.23 -8.21
N ALA A 262 5.73 0.90 -8.37
CA ALA A 262 6.24 2.20 -7.97
C ALA A 262 6.52 2.21 -6.47
N SER A 263 7.80 2.38 -6.12
CA SER A 263 8.31 2.12 -4.79
C SER A 263 8.52 3.39 -3.96
N GLY A 264 7.91 3.41 -2.77
CA GLY A 264 8.26 4.33 -1.70
C GLY A 264 8.90 3.53 -0.57
N SER A 265 8.09 2.95 0.32
CA SER A 265 8.59 2.13 1.44
C SER A 265 9.05 0.72 1.06
N ALA A 266 8.94 0.33 -0.20
CA ALA A 266 9.21 -1.03 -0.71
C ALA A 266 8.26 -2.14 -0.19
N GLY A 267 7.23 -1.80 0.57
CA GLY A 267 6.29 -2.80 1.10
C GLY A 267 5.61 -3.62 0.00
N THR A 268 5.13 -2.97 -1.07
CA THR A 268 4.46 -3.63 -2.20
C THR A 268 5.38 -4.58 -2.99
N LEU A 269 6.70 -4.36 -2.96
CA LEU A 269 7.67 -5.29 -3.56
C LEU A 269 7.67 -6.66 -2.85
N GLY A 270 7.15 -6.74 -1.61
CA GLY A 270 6.89 -8.02 -0.95
C GLY A 270 5.86 -8.89 -1.69
N ALA A 271 4.89 -8.28 -2.39
CA ALA A 271 4.01 -9.04 -3.28
C ALA A 271 4.78 -9.58 -4.49
N GLY A 272 5.77 -8.82 -4.98
CA GLY A 272 6.71 -9.28 -6.01
C GLY A 272 7.48 -10.51 -5.57
N ASP A 273 8.04 -10.51 -4.36
CA ASP A 273 8.73 -11.67 -3.80
C ASP A 273 7.82 -12.90 -3.79
N ARG A 274 6.55 -12.75 -3.41
CA ARG A 274 5.57 -13.83 -3.44
C ARG A 274 5.32 -14.35 -4.86
N LEU A 275 5.10 -13.48 -5.82
CA LEU A 275 4.85 -13.89 -7.20
C LEU A 275 6.08 -14.50 -7.86
N LYS A 276 7.27 -14.07 -7.46
CA LYS A 276 8.53 -14.69 -7.89
C LYS A 276 8.68 -16.09 -7.32
N ASP A 277 8.35 -16.29 -6.04
CA ASP A 277 8.39 -17.61 -5.39
C ASP A 277 7.37 -18.58 -6.03
N ASP A 278 6.16 -18.12 -6.30
CA ASP A 278 5.06 -18.98 -6.80
C ASP A 278 5.14 -19.22 -8.31
N PHE A 279 5.56 -18.23 -9.11
CA PHE A 279 5.43 -18.27 -10.58
C PHE A 279 6.73 -17.92 -11.31
N GLY A 280 7.80 -17.54 -10.63
CA GLY A 280 9.06 -17.13 -11.26
C GLY A 280 9.03 -15.74 -11.88
N ALA A 281 8.04 -14.90 -11.53
CA ALA A 281 7.90 -13.55 -12.07
C ALA A 281 9.12 -12.67 -11.76
N LYS A 282 9.50 -11.78 -12.69
CA LYS A 282 10.49 -10.74 -12.44
C LYS A 282 9.91 -9.62 -11.58
N ILE A 283 10.73 -9.01 -10.74
CA ILE A 283 10.34 -7.87 -9.91
C ILE A 283 10.93 -6.60 -10.50
N VAL A 284 10.08 -5.67 -10.87
CA VAL A 284 10.44 -4.35 -11.39
C VAL A 284 10.10 -3.30 -10.33
N ALA A 285 11.13 -2.68 -9.75
CA ALA A 285 10.96 -1.54 -8.87
C ALA A 285 10.98 -0.25 -9.70
N VAL A 286 9.89 0.53 -9.62
CA VAL A 286 9.77 1.78 -10.37
C VAL A 286 9.95 2.96 -9.44
N GLU A 287 10.72 3.98 -9.87
CA GLU A 287 10.95 5.22 -9.12
C GLU A 287 10.78 6.46 -10.01
N ALA A 288 10.62 7.63 -9.40
CA ALA A 288 10.62 8.88 -10.13
C ALA A 288 12.05 9.22 -10.61
N LEU A 289 12.22 9.64 -11.86
CA LEU A 289 13.51 10.11 -12.39
C LEU A 289 14.01 11.36 -11.66
N GLU A 290 13.12 12.15 -11.09
CA GLU A 290 13.43 13.31 -10.26
C GLU A 290 13.93 12.91 -8.86
N CYS A 291 13.66 11.65 -8.43
CA CYS A 291 14.13 11.08 -7.16
C CYS A 291 14.71 9.67 -7.38
N PRO A 292 15.80 9.53 -8.15
CA PRO A 292 16.34 8.25 -8.64
C PRO A 292 17.29 7.62 -7.61
N THR A 293 16.77 7.24 -6.45
CA THR A 293 17.56 6.74 -5.32
C THR A 293 18.25 5.42 -5.63
N MET A 294 17.56 4.51 -6.32
CA MET A 294 18.10 3.19 -6.70
C MET A 294 19.00 3.30 -7.94
N LEU A 295 18.56 4.03 -8.98
CA LEU A 295 19.29 4.13 -10.26
C LEU A 295 20.58 4.94 -10.15
N TYR A 296 20.53 6.09 -9.47
CA TYR A 296 21.62 7.07 -9.51
C TYR A 296 22.09 7.53 -8.13
N ASN A 297 21.61 6.92 -7.06
CA ASN A 297 21.86 7.35 -5.68
C ASN A 297 21.57 8.85 -5.48
N GLY A 298 20.49 9.32 -6.13
CA GLY A 298 20.05 10.69 -6.12
C GLY A 298 18.71 10.88 -5.42
N TYR A 299 18.33 12.13 -5.19
CA TYR A 299 16.98 12.48 -4.77
C TYR A 299 16.66 13.91 -5.19
N GLY A 300 15.37 14.17 -5.35
CA GLY A 300 14.84 15.50 -5.65
C GLY A 300 13.36 15.58 -5.38
N GLU A 301 12.79 16.75 -5.62
CA GLU A 301 11.34 16.93 -5.56
C GLU A 301 10.68 16.33 -6.79
N HIS A 302 9.53 15.71 -6.60
CA HIS A 302 8.74 15.09 -7.67
C HIS A 302 7.25 15.20 -7.37
N ASN A 303 6.41 15.04 -8.41
CA ASN A 303 4.95 15.12 -8.31
C ASN A 303 4.27 13.77 -8.09
N ILE A 304 4.96 12.66 -8.33
CA ILE A 304 4.41 11.31 -8.21
C ILE A 304 4.19 10.99 -6.73
N GLN A 305 2.98 11.22 -6.25
CA GLN A 305 2.64 11.09 -4.84
C GLN A 305 2.71 9.64 -4.34
N GLY A 306 3.24 9.46 -3.13
CA GLY A 306 3.24 8.18 -2.41
C GLY A 306 4.41 7.27 -2.73
N ILE A 307 5.39 7.73 -3.52
CA ILE A 307 6.64 7.02 -3.81
C ILE A 307 7.86 7.90 -3.47
N GLY A 308 9.05 7.32 -3.61
CA GLY A 308 10.32 8.01 -3.39
C GLY A 308 10.76 8.06 -1.92
N ASP A 309 12.05 8.03 -1.71
CA ASP A 309 12.75 8.29 -0.45
C ASP A 309 14.20 8.63 -0.80
N LYS A 310 14.90 9.28 0.13
CA LYS A 310 16.35 9.59 0.03
C LYS A 310 17.24 8.36 0.18
N HIS A 311 16.70 7.28 0.70
CA HIS A 311 17.40 6.04 1.00
C HIS A 311 16.61 4.85 0.50
N ILE A 312 17.31 3.79 0.11
CA ILE A 312 16.67 2.51 -0.14
C ILE A 312 16.13 2.00 1.21
N PRO A 313 14.82 1.71 1.33
CA PRO A 313 14.23 1.23 2.56
C PRO A 313 14.89 -0.05 3.09
N LEU A 314 15.02 -0.16 4.41
CA LEU A 314 15.62 -1.35 5.04
C LEU A 314 14.86 -2.64 4.68
N ILE A 315 13.55 -2.53 4.49
CA ILE A 315 12.69 -3.69 4.15
C ILE A 315 12.73 -4.06 2.66
N HIS A 316 13.45 -3.31 1.82
CA HIS A 316 13.59 -3.63 0.41
C HIS A 316 14.52 -4.81 0.21
N ASN A 317 14.02 -5.89 -0.34
CA ASN A 317 14.82 -7.05 -0.74
C ASN A 317 15.53 -6.78 -2.08
N VAL A 318 16.55 -5.91 -2.04
CA VAL A 318 17.27 -5.44 -3.24
C VAL A 318 17.92 -6.57 -4.03
N MET A 319 18.32 -7.67 -3.36
CA MET A 319 18.92 -8.82 -4.02
C MET A 319 17.92 -9.65 -4.82
N ASN A 320 16.63 -9.46 -4.57
CA ASN A 320 15.55 -10.14 -5.29
C ASN A 320 14.89 -9.28 -6.37
N THR A 321 15.16 -7.97 -6.39
CA THR A 321 14.71 -7.05 -7.44
C THR A 321 15.49 -7.31 -8.72
N ASP A 322 14.80 -7.58 -9.83
CA ASP A 322 15.44 -7.91 -11.10
C ASP A 322 15.74 -6.66 -11.92
N ILE A 323 14.86 -5.68 -11.88
CA ILE A 323 14.93 -4.46 -12.71
C ILE A 323 14.58 -3.25 -11.84
N VAL A 324 15.27 -2.14 -12.08
CA VAL A 324 14.90 -0.81 -11.57
C VAL A 324 14.67 0.09 -12.76
N ALA A 325 13.50 0.74 -12.78
CA ALA A 325 13.10 1.65 -13.86
C ALA A 325 12.75 3.03 -13.31
N GLY A 326 13.07 4.08 -14.05
CA GLY A 326 12.75 5.47 -13.71
C GLY A 326 11.72 6.06 -14.66
N ILE A 327 10.67 6.70 -14.11
CA ILE A 327 9.63 7.38 -14.87
C ILE A 327 9.61 8.85 -14.45
N SER A 328 9.55 9.77 -15.42
CA SER A 328 9.53 11.21 -15.12
C SER A 328 8.15 11.69 -14.67
N ASP A 329 8.14 12.79 -13.92
CA ASP A 329 6.93 13.54 -13.60
C ASP A 329 6.18 13.96 -14.88
N GLU A 330 6.89 14.39 -15.91
CA GLU A 330 6.30 14.81 -17.18
C GLU A 330 5.48 13.67 -17.82
N ALA A 331 6.02 12.47 -17.88
CA ALA A 331 5.32 11.30 -18.42
C ALA A 331 4.09 10.95 -17.59
N THR A 332 4.23 10.94 -16.26
CA THR A 332 3.14 10.62 -15.34
C THR A 332 2.03 11.67 -15.37
N ASP A 333 2.38 12.97 -15.37
CA ASP A 333 1.43 14.07 -15.45
C ASP A 333 0.70 14.07 -16.81
N GLY A 334 1.42 13.82 -17.90
CA GLY A 334 0.85 13.71 -19.23
C GLY A 334 -0.18 12.60 -19.34
N LEU A 335 0.14 11.39 -18.88
CA LEU A 335 -0.80 10.26 -18.90
C LEU A 335 -1.98 10.47 -17.93
N ASN A 336 -1.73 11.10 -16.78
CA ASN A 336 -2.80 11.48 -15.86
C ASN A 336 -3.82 12.42 -16.50
N LEU A 337 -3.37 13.41 -17.27
CA LEU A 337 -4.27 14.30 -18.01
C LEU A 337 -5.12 13.53 -19.04
N VAL A 338 -4.53 12.56 -19.73
CA VAL A 338 -5.26 11.72 -20.69
C VAL A 338 -6.35 10.90 -19.98
N PHE A 339 -6.07 10.36 -18.78
CA PHE A 339 -7.02 9.51 -18.06
C PHE A 339 -8.12 10.28 -17.33
N THR A 340 -7.88 11.54 -16.94
CA THR A 340 -8.78 12.29 -16.05
C THR A 340 -9.57 13.38 -16.72
N THR A 341 -9.06 14.00 -17.81
CA THR A 341 -9.73 15.09 -18.50
C THR A 341 -10.74 14.62 -19.56
N ASP A 342 -11.75 15.43 -19.83
CA ASP A 342 -12.72 15.12 -20.88
C ASP A 342 -12.07 15.07 -22.28
N SER A 343 -11.07 15.93 -22.54
CA SER A 343 -10.31 15.91 -23.80
C SER A 343 -9.53 14.61 -23.95
N GLY A 344 -8.84 14.15 -22.89
CA GLY A 344 -8.10 12.90 -22.89
C GLY A 344 -9.02 11.69 -23.08
N LYS A 345 -10.16 11.66 -22.38
CA LYS A 345 -11.16 10.60 -22.54
C LYS A 345 -11.74 10.54 -23.95
N ASN A 346 -12.01 11.69 -24.54
CA ASN A 346 -12.48 11.77 -25.93
C ASN A 346 -11.40 11.27 -26.91
N TYR A 347 -10.14 11.64 -26.68
CA TYR A 347 -9.00 11.12 -27.43
C TYR A 347 -8.93 9.58 -27.38
N LEU A 348 -8.99 8.99 -26.20
CA LEU A 348 -8.96 7.54 -26.02
C LEU A 348 -10.10 6.83 -26.76
N LYS A 349 -11.29 7.44 -26.79
CA LYS A 349 -12.44 6.89 -27.51
C LYS A 349 -12.30 7.04 -29.03
N SER A 350 -11.88 8.21 -29.53
CA SER A 350 -11.82 8.48 -30.97
C SER A 350 -10.64 7.82 -31.66
N GLU A 351 -9.44 7.88 -31.04
CA GLU A 351 -8.21 7.40 -31.67
C GLU A 351 -7.91 5.92 -31.36
N HIS A 352 -8.30 5.44 -30.16
CA HIS A 352 -8.04 4.06 -29.75
C HIS A 352 -9.31 3.19 -29.73
N GLY A 353 -10.48 3.76 -30.02
CA GLY A 353 -11.73 3.00 -30.10
C GLY A 353 -12.20 2.40 -28.76
N LEU A 354 -11.74 2.93 -27.63
CA LEU A 354 -12.01 2.35 -26.31
C LEU A 354 -13.44 2.64 -25.86
N ALA A 355 -14.06 1.65 -25.21
CA ALA A 355 -15.41 1.75 -24.67
C ALA A 355 -15.51 2.77 -23.52
N ASP A 356 -16.67 3.44 -23.40
CA ASP A 356 -16.93 4.45 -22.37
C ASP A 356 -16.70 3.92 -20.95
N GLU A 357 -17.13 2.71 -20.66
CA GLU A 357 -16.97 2.08 -19.35
C GLU A 357 -15.49 1.91 -18.98
N PHE A 358 -14.68 1.40 -19.93
CA PHE A 358 -13.25 1.24 -19.76
C PHE A 358 -12.56 2.59 -19.52
N VAL A 359 -12.80 3.57 -20.37
CA VAL A 359 -12.20 4.91 -20.28
C VAL A 359 -12.58 5.58 -18.95
N ASN A 360 -13.82 5.40 -18.49
CA ASN A 360 -14.25 5.94 -17.19
C ASN A 360 -13.61 5.22 -15.99
N SER A 361 -13.16 3.99 -16.14
CA SER A 361 -12.45 3.26 -15.07
C SER A 361 -11.04 3.80 -14.83
N LEU A 362 -10.38 4.36 -15.85
CA LEU A 362 -9.01 4.87 -15.76
C LEU A 362 -8.83 6.00 -14.74
N ARG A 363 -9.86 6.79 -14.48
CA ARG A 363 -9.84 7.85 -13.44
C ARG A 363 -9.61 7.33 -12.01
N HIS A 364 -9.73 6.02 -11.79
CA HIS A 364 -9.55 5.40 -10.48
C HIS A 364 -8.08 5.11 -10.14
N PHE A 365 -7.17 5.33 -11.08
CA PHE A 365 -5.74 5.17 -10.86
C PHE A 365 -5.10 6.48 -10.40
N GLY A 366 -4.34 6.41 -9.31
CA GLY A 366 -3.56 7.53 -8.81
C GLY A 366 -2.17 7.58 -9.45
N PHE A 367 -1.41 8.64 -9.16
CA PHE A 367 -0.09 8.90 -9.77
C PHE A 367 0.88 7.71 -9.71
N SER A 368 0.98 6.98 -8.60
CA SER A 368 1.86 5.82 -8.50
C SER A 368 1.44 4.65 -9.43
N SER A 369 0.13 4.46 -9.64
CA SER A 369 -0.36 3.47 -10.63
C SER A 369 -0.10 3.94 -12.04
N ILE A 370 -0.30 5.24 -12.32
CA ILE A 370 -0.01 5.83 -13.63
C ILE A 370 1.48 5.77 -13.94
N CYS A 371 2.35 5.96 -12.94
CA CYS A 371 3.79 5.77 -13.06
C CYS A 371 4.15 4.34 -13.51
N ASN A 372 3.53 3.31 -12.93
CA ASN A 372 3.70 1.93 -13.40
C ASN A 372 3.23 1.75 -14.85
N ILE A 373 2.08 2.33 -15.21
CA ILE A 373 1.55 2.26 -16.57
C ILE A 373 2.50 2.94 -17.56
N CYS A 374 3.11 4.07 -17.20
CA CYS A 374 4.05 4.78 -18.07
C CYS A 374 5.24 3.92 -18.49
N LEU A 375 5.74 3.03 -17.63
CA LEU A 375 6.83 2.12 -17.97
C LEU A 375 6.48 1.24 -19.18
N LEU A 376 5.23 0.83 -19.29
CA LEU A 376 4.73 -0.04 -20.34
C LEU A 376 4.54 0.68 -21.69
N TYR A 377 4.50 2.02 -21.67
CA TYR A 377 4.42 2.83 -22.90
C TYR A 377 5.79 3.26 -23.47
N THR A 378 6.86 3.01 -22.75
CA THR A 378 8.20 3.30 -23.29
C THR A 378 8.55 2.17 -24.25
N SER A 379 8.41 2.40 -25.54
CA SER A 379 8.72 1.45 -26.63
C SER A 379 10.13 0.86 -26.55
N ASP A 380 11.03 1.53 -25.86
CA ASP A 380 12.41 1.09 -25.63
C ASP A 380 12.55 -0.06 -24.62
N ALA A 381 11.55 -0.26 -23.75
CA ALA A 381 11.58 -1.38 -22.80
C ALA A 381 11.51 -2.76 -23.50
N ALA A 382 10.87 -2.83 -24.66
CA ALA A 382 10.83 -4.03 -25.50
C ALA A 382 12.11 -4.22 -26.32
N ASP A 383 12.77 -3.12 -26.75
CA ASP A 383 13.94 -3.14 -27.63
C ASP A 383 15.25 -3.27 -26.88
N GLU A 384 15.36 -2.84 -25.62
CA GLU A 384 16.60 -2.89 -24.84
C GLU A 384 16.92 -4.27 -24.20
N GLY A 385 16.24 -5.32 -24.60
CA GLY A 385 16.51 -6.68 -24.11
C GLY A 385 16.24 -6.84 -22.61
N LEU A 386 15.39 -6.01 -22.03
CA LEU A 386 14.90 -6.15 -20.66
C LEU A 386 14.10 -7.45 -20.46
N GLY A 387 14.00 -8.25 -21.55
CA GLY A 387 13.41 -9.58 -21.53
C GLY A 387 11.97 -9.55 -21.05
N VAL A 388 11.33 -8.40 -21.21
CA VAL A 388 9.89 -8.28 -21.04
C VAL A 388 9.28 -8.74 -22.36
N ASP A 389 9.36 -10.03 -22.65
CA ASP A 389 8.34 -10.67 -23.45
C ASP A 389 7.07 -10.57 -22.61
N LEU A 390 6.46 -9.39 -22.64
CA LEU A 390 5.23 -9.05 -21.95
C LEU A 390 4.04 -9.65 -22.68
#